data_d03eb672a81e4aec7dd777d0a11aaf9a
#
_entry.id   d03eb672a81e4aec7dd777d0a11aaf9a
#
_cell.length_a   1.000
_cell.length_b   1.000
_cell.length_c   1.000
_cell.angle_alpha   90.00
_cell.angle_beta   90.00
_cell.angle_gamma   90.00
#
_symmetry.space_group_name_H-M   'P 1'
#
loop_
_entity.id
_entity.type
_entity.pdbx_description
1 polymer ?
#
loop_
_entity_poly.entity_id
_entity_poly.type
_entity_poly.pdbx_seq_one_letter_code
_entity_poly.pdbx_strand_id
1 'polypeptide(L)'
;MTKTPDYTKSMQDMMASFPMDMSAFQNAFKTQAAFTEKLSKVALEAADKSTEISSKWAKDMIGKLTYAAKAKAEVADYTKAATDFASAASEMATENFAAFAEVAKKVQMETVELMMAAGKEVSSEASAAMTKVTTEATKVATEAGNAVKKAATAAK
;
A
#
# COMPACT_ATOMS: atom_id res chain seq x y z
N MET A 1 15.19 -48.70 33.38
CA MET A 1 14.54 -47.36 33.40
C MET A 1 14.89 -46.66 32.09
N THR A 2 14.02 -46.68 31.14
CA THR A 2 14.16 -46.01 29.84
C THR A 2 13.91 -44.51 30.06
N LYS A 3 14.96 -43.69 29.92
CA LYS A 3 14.82 -42.23 29.88
C LYS A 3 13.99 -41.86 28.62
N THR A 4 12.82 -41.34 28.86
CA THR A 4 12.02 -40.68 27.80
C THR A 4 12.84 -39.53 27.23
N PRO A 5 13.07 -39.46 25.93
CA PRO A 5 13.78 -38.34 25.34
C PRO A 5 12.99 -37.06 25.58
N ASP A 6 13.68 -36.07 26.14
CA ASP A 6 13.12 -34.78 26.50
C ASP A 6 12.92 -33.95 25.23
N TYR A 7 11.77 -34.19 24.59
CA TYR A 7 11.37 -33.49 23.37
C TYR A 7 11.33 -31.96 23.53
N THR A 8 11.09 -31.51 24.77
CA THR A 8 11.04 -30.07 25.09
C THR A 8 12.42 -29.45 24.99
N LYS A 9 13.46 -30.18 25.42
CA LYS A 9 14.85 -29.73 25.36
C LYS A 9 15.37 -29.74 23.91
N SER A 10 15.07 -30.81 23.18
CA SER A 10 15.39 -30.88 21.74
C SER A 10 14.73 -29.76 20.92
N MET A 11 13.51 -29.39 21.26
CA MET A 11 12.80 -28.29 20.62
C MET A 11 13.39 -26.91 20.98
N GLN A 12 13.81 -26.74 22.23
CA GLN A 12 14.53 -25.52 22.69
C GLN A 12 15.91 -25.41 22.05
N ASP A 13 16.65 -26.48 21.94
CA ASP A 13 17.98 -26.51 21.31
C ASP A 13 17.86 -26.27 19.78
N MET A 14 16.78 -26.76 19.16
CA MET A 14 16.50 -26.52 17.75
C MET A 14 16.08 -25.06 17.49
N MET A 15 15.30 -24.45 18.40
CA MET A 15 14.99 -23.00 18.39
C MET A 15 16.21 -22.12 18.64
N ALA A 16 17.13 -22.55 19.51
CA ALA A 16 18.37 -21.84 19.78
C ALA A 16 19.39 -21.98 18.63
N SER A 17 19.34 -23.07 17.88
CA SER A 17 20.22 -23.34 16.71
C SER A 17 19.76 -22.64 15.43
N PHE A 18 18.50 -22.21 15.36
CA PHE A 18 18.00 -21.30 14.32
C PHE A 18 17.82 -19.90 14.95
N PRO A 19 18.78 -19.00 14.80
CA PRO A 19 18.53 -17.60 15.07
C PRO A 19 17.48 -17.13 14.05
N MET A 20 16.21 -17.28 14.40
CA MET A 20 15.15 -16.57 13.69
C MET A 20 15.47 -15.09 13.83
N ASP A 21 15.93 -14.51 12.75
CA ASP A 21 16.27 -13.09 12.69
C ASP A 21 14.96 -12.29 12.91
N MET A 22 14.65 -12.04 14.20
CA MET A 22 13.50 -11.25 14.63
C MET A 22 13.54 -9.86 14.01
N SER A 23 14.71 -9.41 13.53
CA SER A 23 14.87 -8.14 12.82
C SER A 23 14.23 -8.18 11.44
N ALA A 24 14.33 -9.29 10.71
CA ALA A 24 13.66 -9.48 9.43
C ALA A 24 12.13 -9.47 9.60
N PHE A 25 11.62 -10.11 10.65
CA PHE A 25 10.21 -10.11 10.97
C PHE A 25 9.70 -8.72 11.36
N GLN A 26 10.47 -7.99 12.19
CA GLN A 26 10.14 -6.61 12.55
C GLN A 26 10.16 -5.66 11.33
N ASN A 27 11.11 -5.85 10.42
CA ASN A 27 11.19 -5.04 9.20
C ASN A 27 10.01 -5.32 8.27
N ALA A 28 9.65 -6.59 8.06
CA ALA A 28 8.45 -6.95 7.30
C ALA A 28 7.17 -6.33 7.89
N PHE A 29 7.06 -6.31 9.22
CA PHE A 29 5.92 -5.68 9.92
C PHE A 29 5.90 -4.16 9.73
N LYS A 30 7.06 -3.50 9.78
CA LYS A 30 7.19 -2.05 9.51
C LYS A 30 6.84 -1.71 8.07
N THR A 31 7.32 -2.48 7.11
CA THR A 31 6.99 -2.31 5.69
C THR A 31 5.50 -2.47 5.44
N GLN A 32 4.88 -3.49 6.04
CA GLN A 32 3.44 -3.72 5.95
C GLN A 32 2.64 -2.56 6.57
N ALA A 33 3.04 -2.07 7.74
CA ALA A 33 2.40 -0.94 8.42
C ALA A 33 2.52 0.35 7.58
N ALA A 34 3.70 0.64 7.05
CA ALA A 34 3.95 1.80 6.19
C ALA A 34 3.15 1.72 4.87
N PHE A 35 3.01 0.53 4.29
CA PHE A 35 2.16 0.32 3.12
C PHE A 35 0.69 0.61 3.42
N THR A 36 0.18 0.07 4.53
CA THR A 36 -1.21 0.30 4.97
C THR A 36 -1.47 1.77 5.26
N GLU A 37 -0.54 2.47 5.90
CA GLU A 37 -0.63 3.91 6.18
C GLU A 37 -0.73 4.71 4.87
N LYS A 38 0.15 4.45 3.91
CA LYS A 38 0.15 5.12 2.61
C LYS A 38 -1.13 4.84 1.83
N LEU A 39 -1.61 3.60 1.82
CA LEU A 39 -2.86 3.23 1.16
C LEU A 39 -4.07 3.93 1.80
N SER A 40 -4.10 4.01 3.13
CA SER A 40 -5.14 4.75 3.86
C SER A 40 -5.12 6.24 3.51
N LYS A 41 -3.93 6.82 3.36
CA LYS A 41 -3.77 8.23 2.96
C LYS A 41 -4.33 8.47 1.56
N VAL A 42 -4.02 7.59 0.59
CA VAL A 42 -4.58 7.66 -0.77
C VAL A 42 -6.11 7.60 -0.75
N ALA A 43 -6.68 6.68 0.04
CA ALA A 43 -8.12 6.53 0.17
C ALA A 43 -8.79 7.78 0.82
N LEU A 44 -8.18 8.34 1.87
CA LEU A 44 -8.66 9.57 2.51
C LEU A 44 -8.60 10.77 1.58
N GLU A 45 -7.51 10.92 0.83
CA GLU A 45 -7.35 12.01 -0.15
C GLU A 45 -8.39 11.90 -1.28
N ALA A 46 -8.66 10.68 -1.75
CA ALA A 46 -9.70 10.43 -2.74
C ALA A 46 -11.10 10.75 -2.20
N ALA A 47 -11.39 10.41 -0.94
CA ALA A 47 -12.66 10.72 -0.30
C ALA A 47 -12.84 12.24 -0.12
N ASP A 48 -11.79 12.94 0.29
CA ASP A 48 -11.79 14.41 0.45
C ASP A 48 -12.06 15.10 -0.90
N LYS A 49 -11.34 14.72 -1.94
CA LYS A 49 -11.55 15.23 -3.30
C LYS A 49 -12.95 14.94 -3.84
N SER A 50 -13.47 13.74 -3.60
CA SER A 50 -14.84 13.38 -3.99
C SER A 50 -15.88 14.22 -3.28
N THR A 51 -15.65 14.54 -2.00
CA THR A 51 -16.51 15.44 -1.22
C THR A 51 -16.43 16.88 -1.71
N GLU A 52 -15.26 17.38 -2.04
CA GLU A 52 -15.09 18.70 -2.67
C GLU A 52 -15.85 18.80 -3.98
N ILE A 53 -15.69 17.83 -4.88
CA ILE A 53 -16.38 17.78 -6.17
C ILE A 53 -17.90 17.78 -5.97
N SER A 54 -18.41 16.92 -5.11
CA SER A 54 -19.84 16.82 -4.82
C SER A 54 -20.41 18.11 -4.20
N SER A 55 -19.66 18.72 -3.28
CA SER A 55 -20.05 19.96 -2.60
C SER A 55 -20.07 21.14 -3.58
N LYS A 56 -19.07 21.25 -4.45
CA LYS A 56 -19.02 22.26 -5.50
C LYS A 56 -20.21 22.11 -6.45
N TRP A 57 -20.43 20.90 -6.95
CA TRP A 57 -21.56 20.60 -7.84
C TRP A 57 -22.91 20.98 -7.20
N ALA A 58 -23.13 20.62 -5.94
CA ALA A 58 -24.38 20.95 -5.23
C ALA A 58 -24.58 22.47 -5.11
N LYS A 59 -23.52 23.21 -4.77
CA LYS A 59 -23.58 24.68 -4.67
C LYS A 59 -23.86 25.33 -6.01
N ASP A 60 -23.19 24.88 -7.05
CA ASP A 60 -23.36 25.42 -8.40
C ASP A 60 -24.78 25.11 -8.94
N MET A 61 -25.30 23.91 -8.68
CA MET A 61 -26.67 23.52 -9.04
C MET A 61 -27.70 24.38 -8.31
N ILE A 62 -27.55 24.61 -7.01
CA ILE A 62 -28.42 25.49 -6.21
C ILE A 62 -28.39 26.91 -6.77
N GLY A 63 -27.21 27.42 -7.11
CA GLY A 63 -27.05 28.76 -7.70
C GLY A 63 -27.77 28.89 -9.02
N LYS A 64 -27.65 27.90 -9.90
CA LYS A 64 -28.34 27.87 -11.22
C LYS A 64 -29.86 27.75 -11.06
N LEU A 65 -30.30 26.88 -10.12
CA LEU A 65 -31.72 26.72 -9.83
C LEU A 65 -32.34 28.02 -9.27
N THR A 66 -31.65 28.70 -8.37
CA THR A 66 -32.06 29.98 -7.80
C THR A 66 -32.18 31.05 -8.88
N TYR A 67 -31.23 31.06 -9.84
CA TYR A 67 -31.29 31.98 -10.98
C TYR A 67 -32.46 31.67 -11.89
N ALA A 68 -32.70 30.39 -12.22
CA ALA A 68 -33.84 29.98 -13.07
C ALA A 68 -35.21 30.29 -12.43
N ALA A 69 -35.29 30.21 -11.09
CA ALA A 69 -36.52 30.45 -10.34
C ALA A 69 -36.85 31.92 -10.10
N LYS A 70 -35.95 32.85 -10.45
CA LYS A 70 -36.24 34.30 -10.33
C LYS A 70 -37.38 34.67 -11.24
N ALA A 71 -38.28 35.58 -10.74
CA ALA A 71 -39.37 36.14 -11.51
C ALA A 71 -38.85 36.83 -12.78
N LYS A 72 -39.49 36.54 -13.91
CA LYS A 72 -39.20 37.11 -15.22
C LYS A 72 -40.34 38.01 -15.66
N ALA A 73 -40.02 39.00 -16.48
CA ALA A 73 -41.02 39.95 -16.97
C ALA A 73 -41.88 39.34 -18.08
N GLU A 74 -41.30 38.49 -18.90
CA GLU A 74 -41.95 37.88 -20.06
C GLU A 74 -41.94 36.36 -20.06
N VAL A 75 -42.93 35.71 -20.66
CA VAL A 75 -43.04 34.26 -20.75
C VAL A 75 -41.87 33.65 -21.53
N ALA A 76 -41.38 34.34 -22.56
CA ALA A 76 -40.23 33.93 -23.37
C ALA A 76 -38.96 33.79 -22.52
N ASP A 77 -38.80 34.63 -21.51
CA ASP A 77 -37.65 34.60 -20.59
C ASP A 77 -37.62 33.35 -19.69
N TYR A 78 -38.80 32.79 -19.34
CA TYR A 78 -38.87 31.51 -18.62
C TYR A 78 -38.40 30.35 -19.48
N THR A 79 -38.78 30.31 -20.76
CA THR A 79 -38.35 29.27 -21.69
C THR A 79 -36.83 29.33 -21.90
N LYS A 80 -36.30 30.56 -22.06
CA LYS A 80 -34.86 30.75 -22.18
C LYS A 80 -34.13 30.32 -20.88
N ALA A 81 -34.62 30.72 -19.74
CA ALA A 81 -34.01 30.33 -18.45
C ALA A 81 -34.02 28.80 -18.22
N ALA A 82 -35.09 28.10 -18.66
CA ALA A 82 -35.16 26.65 -18.60
C ALA A 82 -34.15 25.99 -19.56
N THR A 83 -33.98 26.50 -20.76
CA THR A 83 -32.99 26.01 -21.73
C THR A 83 -31.57 26.25 -21.25
N ASP A 84 -31.30 27.45 -20.77
CA ASP A 84 -29.99 27.81 -20.20
C ASP A 84 -29.65 26.94 -18.98
N PHE A 85 -30.63 26.65 -18.13
CA PHE A 85 -30.46 25.75 -16.99
C PHE A 85 -30.17 24.32 -17.44
N ALA A 86 -30.89 23.79 -18.42
CA ALA A 86 -30.68 22.44 -18.94
C ALA A 86 -29.27 22.30 -19.55
N SER A 87 -28.81 23.28 -20.31
CA SER A 87 -27.48 23.32 -20.91
C SER A 87 -26.40 23.38 -19.82
N ALA A 88 -26.55 24.30 -18.86
CA ALA A 88 -25.61 24.43 -17.75
C ALA A 88 -25.57 23.17 -16.86
N ALA A 89 -26.70 22.50 -16.64
CA ALA A 89 -26.75 21.26 -15.89
C ALA A 89 -26.00 20.12 -16.60
N SER A 90 -26.09 20.06 -17.94
CA SER A 90 -25.36 19.08 -18.75
C SER A 90 -23.85 19.33 -18.73
N GLU A 91 -23.42 20.59 -18.86
CA GLU A 91 -21.99 20.96 -18.73
C GLU A 91 -21.43 20.60 -17.34
N MET A 92 -22.16 20.98 -16.31
CA MET A 92 -21.77 20.67 -14.93
C MET A 92 -21.70 19.16 -14.66
N ALA A 93 -22.61 18.37 -15.22
CA ALA A 93 -22.56 16.92 -15.11
C ALA A 93 -21.29 16.37 -15.80
N THR A 94 -20.96 16.86 -16.98
CA THR A 94 -19.76 16.44 -17.72
C THR A 94 -18.48 16.80 -16.97
N GLU A 95 -18.38 18.02 -16.44
CA GLU A 95 -17.24 18.45 -15.61
C GLU A 95 -17.12 17.61 -14.35
N ASN A 96 -18.24 17.32 -13.71
CA ASN A 96 -18.27 16.49 -12.50
C ASN A 96 -17.77 15.06 -12.77
N PHE A 97 -18.23 14.44 -13.85
CA PHE A 97 -17.74 13.14 -14.30
C PHE A 97 -16.24 13.15 -14.62
N ALA A 98 -15.76 14.17 -15.31
CA ALA A 98 -14.34 14.33 -15.62
C ALA A 98 -13.50 14.45 -14.33
N ALA A 99 -13.95 15.24 -13.35
CA ALA A 99 -13.28 15.41 -12.09
C ALA A 99 -13.22 14.09 -11.28
N PHE A 100 -14.30 13.32 -11.23
CA PHE A 100 -14.28 11.98 -10.60
C PHE A 100 -13.38 11.00 -11.35
N ALA A 101 -13.33 11.04 -12.68
CA ALA A 101 -12.43 10.22 -13.46
C ALA A 101 -10.95 10.53 -13.18
N GLU A 102 -10.61 11.80 -12.97
CA GLU A 102 -9.26 12.20 -12.55
C GLU A 102 -8.91 11.67 -11.17
N VAL A 103 -9.82 11.74 -10.21
CA VAL A 103 -9.61 11.15 -8.87
C VAL A 103 -9.39 9.65 -8.97
N ALA A 104 -10.22 8.94 -9.72
CA ALA A 104 -10.09 7.50 -9.93
C ALA A 104 -8.74 7.14 -10.59
N LYS A 105 -8.33 7.88 -11.61
CA LYS A 105 -7.03 7.71 -12.28
C LYS A 105 -5.86 7.93 -11.32
N LYS A 106 -5.91 8.99 -10.51
CA LYS A 106 -4.89 9.29 -9.49
C LYS A 106 -4.77 8.14 -8.50
N VAL A 107 -5.89 7.66 -7.95
CA VAL A 107 -5.93 6.53 -7.01
C VAL A 107 -5.31 5.29 -7.62
N GLN A 108 -5.64 4.97 -8.88
CA GLN A 108 -5.05 3.82 -9.57
C GLN A 108 -3.54 3.95 -9.72
N MET A 109 -3.05 5.12 -10.15
CA MET A 109 -1.60 5.36 -10.32
C MET A 109 -0.86 5.25 -9.00
N GLU A 110 -1.35 5.90 -7.95
CA GLU A 110 -0.73 5.87 -6.63
C GLU A 110 -0.75 4.45 -6.01
N THR A 111 -1.84 3.71 -6.20
CA THR A 111 -1.93 2.32 -5.74
C THR A 111 -0.92 1.43 -6.45
N VAL A 112 -0.77 1.56 -7.77
CA VAL A 112 0.22 0.81 -8.55
C VAL A 112 1.63 1.17 -8.13
N GLU A 113 1.92 2.46 -7.91
CA GLU A 113 3.22 2.92 -7.44
C GLU A 113 3.56 2.35 -6.06
N LEU A 114 2.59 2.35 -5.14
CA LEU A 114 2.74 1.75 -3.81
C LEU A 114 3.00 0.24 -3.87
N MET A 115 2.29 -0.48 -4.75
CA MET A 115 2.50 -1.92 -4.96
C MET A 115 3.90 -2.21 -5.51
N MET A 116 4.37 -1.41 -6.48
CA MET A 116 5.72 -1.57 -7.03
C MET A 116 6.79 -1.25 -6.00
N ALA A 117 6.60 -0.22 -5.18
CA ALA A 117 7.53 0.13 -4.11
C ALA A 117 7.60 -0.99 -3.05
N ALA A 118 6.46 -1.50 -2.59
CA ALA A 118 6.39 -2.60 -1.64
C ALA A 118 7.03 -3.88 -2.21
N GLY A 119 6.80 -4.18 -3.49
CA GLY A 119 7.42 -5.34 -4.16
C GLY A 119 8.94 -5.24 -4.25
N LYS A 120 9.50 -4.05 -4.48
CA LYS A 120 10.95 -3.80 -4.47
C LYS A 120 11.55 -3.95 -3.06
N GLU A 121 10.91 -3.43 -2.03
CA GLU A 121 11.35 -3.59 -0.64
C GLU A 121 11.40 -5.06 -0.24
N VAL A 122 10.31 -5.81 -0.46
CA VAL A 122 10.26 -7.25 -0.16
C VAL A 122 11.33 -8.02 -0.94
N SER A 123 11.54 -7.71 -2.21
CA SER A 123 12.58 -8.35 -3.03
C SER A 123 13.99 -8.05 -2.54
N SER A 124 14.27 -6.82 -2.12
CA SER A 124 15.58 -6.43 -1.59
C SER A 124 15.87 -7.06 -0.23
N GLU A 125 14.89 -7.15 0.65
CA GLU A 125 14.99 -7.83 1.94
C GLU A 125 15.21 -9.33 1.79
N ALA A 126 14.47 -9.99 0.89
CA ALA A 126 14.65 -11.40 0.59
C ALA A 126 16.06 -11.68 0.03
N SER A 127 16.56 -10.84 -0.86
CA SER A 127 17.93 -10.96 -1.40
C SER A 127 18.99 -10.76 -0.33
N ALA A 128 18.82 -9.79 0.56
CA ALA A 128 19.75 -9.55 1.67
C ALA A 128 19.75 -10.71 2.69
N ALA A 129 18.58 -11.27 3.01
CA ALA A 129 18.46 -12.43 3.87
C ALA A 129 19.14 -13.66 3.26
N MET A 130 18.93 -13.90 1.95
CA MET A 130 19.54 -15.02 1.24
C MET A 130 21.07 -14.90 1.19
N THR A 131 21.60 -13.68 0.99
CA THR A 131 23.03 -13.41 1.01
C THR A 131 23.63 -13.68 2.39
N LYS A 132 22.96 -13.28 3.47
CA LYS A 132 23.40 -13.58 4.84
C LYS A 132 23.46 -15.07 5.11
N VAL A 133 22.41 -15.82 4.77
CA VAL A 133 22.36 -17.27 4.95
C VAL A 133 23.47 -17.97 4.18
N THR A 134 23.73 -17.55 2.94
CA THR A 134 24.81 -18.13 2.13
C THR A 134 26.20 -17.85 2.73
N THR A 135 26.41 -16.62 3.22
CA THR A 135 27.68 -16.25 3.87
C THR A 135 27.92 -17.01 5.16
N GLU A 136 26.92 -17.17 5.99
CA GLU A 136 26.97 -17.94 7.25
C GLU A 136 27.23 -19.43 6.95
N ALA A 137 26.52 -20.03 6.00
CA ALA A 137 26.72 -21.40 5.58
C ALA A 137 28.16 -21.66 5.08
N THR A 138 28.70 -20.73 4.28
CA THR A 138 30.10 -20.82 3.80
C THR A 138 31.10 -20.72 4.94
N LYS A 139 30.86 -19.85 5.91
CA LYS A 139 31.72 -19.71 7.09
C LYS A 139 31.74 -20.99 7.95
N VAL A 140 30.58 -21.57 8.23
CA VAL A 140 30.46 -22.84 8.96
C VAL A 140 31.16 -23.97 8.23
N ALA A 141 30.99 -24.08 6.91
CA ALA A 141 31.67 -25.08 6.10
C ALA A 141 33.20 -24.93 6.12
N THR A 142 33.71 -23.69 6.08
CA THR A 142 35.13 -23.40 6.17
C THR A 142 35.71 -23.74 7.54
N GLU A 143 34.99 -23.39 8.61
CA GLU A 143 35.41 -23.73 10.00
C GLU A 143 35.42 -25.23 10.25
N ALA A 144 34.40 -25.97 9.76
CA ALA A 144 34.37 -27.40 9.83
C ALA A 144 35.52 -28.06 9.05
N GLY A 145 35.81 -27.57 7.84
CA GLY A 145 36.94 -28.01 7.04
C GLY A 145 38.30 -27.80 7.72
N ASN A 146 38.48 -26.65 8.37
CA ASN A 146 39.68 -26.35 9.13
C ASN A 146 39.82 -27.20 10.40
N ALA A 147 38.74 -27.51 11.10
CA ALA A 147 38.70 -28.39 12.25
C ALA A 147 39.11 -29.82 11.88
N VAL A 148 38.61 -30.34 10.77
CA VAL A 148 38.98 -31.66 10.23
C VAL A 148 40.46 -31.72 9.83
N LYS A 149 40.99 -30.70 9.19
CA LYS A 149 42.43 -30.60 8.87
C LYS A 149 43.30 -30.58 10.11
N LYS A 150 42.91 -29.83 11.11
CA LYS A 150 43.65 -29.74 12.42
C LYS A 150 43.67 -31.08 13.16
N ALA A 151 42.53 -31.80 13.15
CA ALA A 151 42.44 -33.12 13.74
C ALA A 151 43.30 -34.16 12.99
N ALA A 152 43.35 -34.11 11.67
CA ALA A 152 44.18 -34.99 10.85
C ALA A 152 45.69 -34.75 11.03
N THR A 153 46.12 -33.50 11.36
CA THR A 153 47.52 -33.15 11.60
C THR A 153 47.97 -33.51 13.03
N ALA A 154 47.04 -33.56 13.97
CA ALA A 154 47.32 -33.94 15.37
C ALA A 154 47.42 -35.45 15.59
N ALA A 155 46.97 -36.25 14.61
CA ALA A 155 46.98 -37.73 14.67
C ALA A 155 48.23 -38.37 14.03
N LYS A 156 49.21 -37.59 13.60
CA LYS A 156 50.53 -38.00 13.13
C LYS A 156 51.60 -37.76 14.21
#